data_a2b9ef84a6ea5adc4db2253382a5ba3c
#
_entry.id   a2b9ef84a6ea5adc4db2253382a5ba3c
#
_cell.length_a   1.000
_cell.length_b   1.000
_cell.length_c   1.000
_cell.angle_alpha   90.00
_cell.angle_beta   90.00
_cell.angle_gamma   90.00
#
_symmetry.space_group_name_H-M   'P 1'
#
loop_
_entity.id
_entity.type
_entity.pdbx_description
1 polymer ?
#
loop_
_entity_poly.entity_id
_entity_poly.type
_entity_poly.pdbx_seq_one_letter_code
_entity_poly.pdbx_strand_id
1 'polypeptide(L)'
;NSEDLDFISSVSKETLSFDLLDVIQSGPDDRLNQTSFTQPALLATSYLYYKKFLSITELTPNIMAGHSLGEYSALVASGSIDFKTALNLVYKRGLFMEKSDAGSMFAILNLNIETIYSICDEVRDTLDEIVAPANINSANQVVIAGSHKAAALASEKCKVAGANATGILKFG
;
A
#
# COMPACT_ATOMS: atom_id res chain seq x y z
N ASN A 1 -10.59 -13.25 -19.40
CA ASN A 1 -11.73 -13.78 -20.12
C ASN A 1 -13.00 -13.05 -19.65
N SER A 2 -14.14 -13.16 -20.33
CA SER A 2 -15.36 -12.40 -19.94
C SER A 2 -15.89 -12.83 -18.57
N GLU A 3 -15.82 -14.11 -18.23
CA GLU A 3 -16.29 -14.65 -16.94
C GLU A 3 -15.58 -14.01 -15.74
N ASP A 4 -14.26 -13.79 -15.82
CA ASP A 4 -13.51 -13.14 -14.75
C ASP A 4 -13.91 -11.66 -14.61
N LEU A 5 -14.21 -10.97 -15.71
CA LEU A 5 -14.71 -9.60 -15.69
C LEU A 5 -16.12 -9.54 -15.11
N ASP A 6 -17.03 -10.41 -15.53
CA ASP A 6 -18.39 -10.52 -15.00
C ASP A 6 -18.37 -10.80 -13.49
N PHE A 7 -17.47 -11.69 -13.05
CA PHE A 7 -17.26 -11.97 -11.63
C PHE A 7 -16.85 -10.71 -10.85
N ILE A 8 -15.85 -9.95 -11.32
CA ILE A 8 -15.40 -8.71 -10.65
C ILE A 8 -16.51 -7.67 -10.62
N SER A 9 -17.23 -7.47 -11.73
CA SER A 9 -18.37 -6.53 -11.80
C SER A 9 -19.45 -6.91 -10.78
N SER A 10 -19.85 -8.17 -10.75
CA SER A 10 -20.86 -8.66 -9.83
C SER A 10 -20.45 -8.49 -8.37
N VAL A 11 -19.25 -8.97 -8.01
CA VAL A 11 -18.76 -8.91 -6.62
C VAL A 11 -18.56 -7.46 -6.17
N SER A 12 -18.07 -6.58 -7.05
CA SER A 12 -17.88 -5.17 -6.69
C SER A 12 -19.20 -4.45 -6.48
N LYS A 13 -20.20 -4.67 -7.30
CA LYS A 13 -21.57 -4.12 -7.09
C LYS A 13 -22.15 -4.54 -5.76
N GLU A 14 -22.02 -5.83 -5.42
CA GLU A 14 -22.53 -6.37 -4.16
C GLU A 14 -21.77 -5.81 -2.94
N THR A 15 -20.45 -5.66 -3.03
CA THR A 15 -19.57 -5.36 -1.90
C THR A 15 -19.37 -3.86 -1.70
N LEU A 16 -19.24 -3.10 -2.80
CA LEU A 16 -18.89 -1.68 -2.81
C LEU A 16 -20.05 -0.77 -3.18
N SER A 17 -21.18 -1.33 -3.65
CA SER A 17 -22.35 -0.61 -4.18
C SER A 17 -22.08 0.16 -5.47
N PHE A 18 -21.00 -0.14 -6.20
CA PHE A 18 -20.70 0.38 -7.53
C PHE A 18 -19.94 -0.66 -8.36
N ASP A 19 -19.96 -0.49 -9.69
CA ASP A 19 -19.18 -1.33 -10.60
C ASP A 19 -17.73 -0.85 -10.67
N LEU A 20 -16.81 -1.65 -10.14
CA LEU A 20 -15.40 -1.32 -10.12
C LEU A 20 -14.78 -1.33 -11.53
N LEU A 21 -15.26 -2.21 -12.43
CA LEU A 21 -14.77 -2.25 -13.81
C LEU A 21 -15.14 -0.98 -14.56
N ASP A 22 -16.32 -0.42 -14.32
CA ASP A 22 -16.72 0.84 -14.93
C ASP A 22 -15.78 1.99 -14.49
N VAL A 23 -15.45 2.03 -13.20
CA VAL A 23 -14.48 3.01 -12.67
C VAL A 23 -13.09 2.83 -13.30
N ILE A 24 -12.63 1.60 -13.48
CA ILE A 24 -11.33 1.29 -14.09
C ILE A 24 -11.29 1.68 -15.56
N GLN A 25 -12.37 1.44 -16.32
CA GLN A 25 -12.40 1.61 -17.78
C GLN A 25 -12.81 3.02 -18.19
N SER A 26 -13.70 3.64 -17.45
CA SER A 26 -14.36 4.90 -17.83
C SER A 26 -14.00 6.09 -16.94
N GLY A 27 -13.31 5.85 -15.82
CA GLY A 27 -12.90 6.88 -14.88
C GLY A 27 -14.07 7.49 -14.09
N PRO A 28 -14.02 8.79 -13.78
CA PRO A 28 -12.95 9.75 -14.12
C PRO A 28 -11.64 9.50 -13.37
N ASP A 29 -10.53 9.99 -13.91
CA ASP A 29 -9.19 9.80 -13.34
C ASP A 29 -9.09 10.28 -11.88
N ASP A 30 -9.70 11.42 -11.58
CA ASP A 30 -9.74 11.96 -10.22
C ASP A 30 -10.36 10.99 -9.20
N ARG A 31 -11.37 10.22 -9.64
CA ARG A 31 -11.98 9.19 -8.81
C ARG A 31 -11.04 7.99 -8.64
N LEU A 32 -10.42 7.55 -9.73
CA LEU A 32 -9.48 6.42 -9.70
C LEU A 32 -8.22 6.73 -8.88
N ASN A 33 -7.82 8.00 -8.79
CA ASN A 33 -6.70 8.46 -7.99
C ASN A 33 -7.00 8.55 -6.49
N GLN A 34 -8.26 8.49 -6.07
CA GLN A 34 -8.60 8.37 -4.65
C GLN A 34 -8.24 6.97 -4.16
N THR A 35 -7.53 6.89 -3.03
CA THR A 35 -6.98 5.60 -2.57
C THR A 35 -8.06 4.56 -2.24
N SER A 36 -9.27 5.00 -1.89
CA SER A 36 -10.43 4.13 -1.71
C SER A 36 -10.89 3.46 -3.02
N PHE A 37 -10.60 4.02 -4.17
CA PHE A 37 -10.83 3.42 -5.49
C PHE A 37 -9.58 2.78 -6.07
N THR A 38 -8.41 3.41 -5.91
CA THR A 38 -7.13 2.88 -6.40
C THR A 38 -6.84 1.50 -5.84
N GLN A 39 -7.01 1.29 -4.54
CA GLN A 39 -6.67 0.02 -3.90
C GLN A 39 -7.55 -1.15 -4.38
N PRO A 40 -8.90 -1.04 -4.43
CA PRO A 40 -9.74 -2.05 -5.06
C PRO A 40 -9.40 -2.31 -6.53
N ALA A 41 -9.12 -1.25 -7.31
CA ALA A 41 -8.76 -1.36 -8.72
C ALA A 41 -7.46 -2.15 -8.93
N LEU A 42 -6.43 -1.87 -8.12
CA LEU A 42 -5.17 -2.61 -8.14
C LEU A 42 -5.35 -4.07 -7.71
N LEU A 43 -6.17 -4.33 -6.68
CA LEU A 43 -6.48 -5.70 -6.27
C LEU A 43 -7.16 -6.47 -7.39
N ALA A 44 -8.20 -5.90 -8.01
CA ALA A 44 -8.94 -6.52 -9.11
C ALA A 44 -8.04 -6.79 -10.32
N THR A 45 -7.22 -5.81 -10.70
CA THR A 45 -6.28 -5.95 -11.82
C THR A 45 -5.23 -7.04 -11.52
N SER A 46 -4.65 -7.06 -10.32
CA SER A 46 -3.70 -8.09 -9.90
C SER A 46 -4.33 -9.49 -9.92
N TYR A 47 -5.57 -9.61 -9.46
CA TYR A 47 -6.32 -10.86 -9.52
C TYR A 47 -6.54 -11.34 -10.95
N LEU A 48 -6.93 -10.44 -11.88
CA LEU A 48 -7.10 -10.77 -13.30
C LEU A 48 -5.78 -11.23 -13.95
N TYR A 49 -4.67 -10.54 -13.66
CA TYR A 49 -3.35 -10.96 -14.14
C TYR A 49 -2.94 -12.31 -13.59
N TYR A 50 -3.18 -12.57 -12.31
CA TYR A 50 -2.90 -13.88 -11.71
C TYR A 50 -3.76 -15.00 -12.33
N LYS A 51 -5.06 -14.78 -12.54
CA LYS A 51 -5.93 -15.71 -13.25
C LYS A 51 -5.44 -15.97 -14.68
N LYS A 52 -5.01 -14.91 -15.37
CA LYS A 52 -4.42 -15.04 -16.71
C LYS A 52 -3.12 -15.84 -16.69
N PHE A 53 -2.23 -15.57 -15.73
CA PHE A 53 -1.00 -16.34 -15.53
C PHE A 53 -1.31 -17.84 -15.37
N LEU A 54 -2.21 -18.20 -14.48
CA LEU A 54 -2.61 -19.59 -14.26
C LEU A 54 -3.24 -20.26 -15.51
N SER A 55 -3.87 -19.48 -16.39
CA SER A 55 -4.49 -20.01 -17.62
C SER A 55 -3.51 -20.32 -18.74
N ILE A 56 -2.28 -19.81 -18.66
CA ILE A 56 -1.25 -19.95 -19.72
C ILE A 56 0.01 -20.67 -19.25
N THR A 57 0.06 -21.11 -17.99
CA THR A 57 1.21 -21.80 -17.41
C THR A 57 0.77 -22.92 -16.48
N GLU A 58 1.58 -23.95 -16.36
CA GLU A 58 1.42 -25.01 -15.35
C GLU A 58 2.17 -24.71 -14.04
N LEU A 59 2.82 -23.53 -13.97
CA LEU A 59 3.59 -23.14 -12.79
C LEU A 59 2.66 -22.77 -11.64
N THR A 60 2.93 -23.30 -10.48
CA THR A 60 2.27 -22.93 -9.22
C THR A 60 3.28 -22.24 -8.32
N PRO A 61 3.07 -20.98 -7.93
CA PRO A 61 3.95 -20.30 -7.01
C PRO A 61 4.00 -20.99 -5.63
N ASN A 62 5.21 -21.19 -5.11
CA ASN A 62 5.41 -21.73 -3.76
C ASN A 62 5.41 -20.65 -2.68
N ILE A 63 5.73 -19.43 -3.06
CA ILE A 63 5.79 -18.25 -2.18
C ILE A 63 5.14 -17.09 -2.91
N MET A 64 4.33 -16.34 -2.20
CA MET A 64 3.69 -15.12 -2.69
C MET A 64 3.97 -13.98 -1.71
N ALA A 65 4.29 -12.82 -2.24
CA ALA A 65 4.54 -11.62 -1.46
C ALA A 65 3.98 -10.39 -2.18
N GLY A 66 3.73 -9.34 -1.42
CA GLY A 66 3.25 -8.09 -1.98
C GLY A 66 3.63 -6.91 -1.09
N HIS A 67 3.88 -5.76 -1.71
CA HIS A 67 4.18 -4.53 -1.01
C HIS A 67 2.90 -3.74 -0.76
N SER A 68 2.68 -3.28 0.48
CA SER A 68 1.51 -2.49 0.88
C SER A 68 0.19 -3.17 0.49
N LEU A 69 -0.57 -2.62 -0.46
CA LEU A 69 -1.77 -3.25 -1.01
C LEU A 69 -1.50 -4.64 -1.61
N GLY A 70 -0.34 -4.84 -2.21
CA GLY A 70 0.06 -6.11 -2.82
C GLY A 70 0.03 -7.31 -1.87
N GLU A 71 0.12 -7.09 -0.55
CA GLU A 71 -0.07 -8.13 0.45
C GLU A 71 -1.46 -8.77 0.36
N TYR A 72 -2.51 -7.96 0.18
CA TYR A 72 -3.86 -8.47 -0.04
C TYR A 72 -3.99 -9.25 -1.35
N SER A 73 -3.31 -8.80 -2.41
CA SER A 73 -3.25 -9.55 -3.67
C SER A 73 -2.56 -10.92 -3.50
N ALA A 74 -1.47 -10.97 -2.72
CA ALA A 74 -0.78 -12.21 -2.39
C ALA A 74 -1.66 -13.14 -1.55
N LEU A 75 -2.40 -12.62 -0.57
CA LEU A 75 -3.35 -13.40 0.24
C LEU A 75 -4.49 -13.99 -0.59
N VAL A 76 -5.02 -13.24 -1.56
CA VAL A 76 -6.04 -13.76 -2.48
C VAL A 76 -5.43 -14.82 -3.40
N ALA A 77 -4.27 -14.56 -3.98
CA ALA A 77 -3.61 -15.47 -4.90
C ALA A 77 -3.22 -16.80 -4.22
N SER A 78 -2.84 -16.76 -2.94
CA SER A 78 -2.55 -17.97 -2.13
C SER A 78 -3.80 -18.71 -1.64
N GLY A 79 -5.00 -18.14 -1.82
CA GLY A 79 -6.25 -18.70 -1.30
C GLY A 79 -6.44 -18.51 0.22
N SER A 80 -5.61 -17.68 0.87
CA SER A 80 -5.71 -17.41 2.31
C SER A 80 -6.95 -16.59 2.67
N ILE A 81 -7.39 -15.70 1.75
CA ILE A 81 -8.66 -14.99 1.83
C ILE A 81 -9.34 -15.01 0.46
N ASP A 82 -10.67 -14.98 0.44
CA ASP A 82 -11.42 -14.86 -0.81
C ASP A 82 -11.40 -13.43 -1.37
N PHE A 83 -11.63 -13.30 -2.68
CA PHE A 83 -11.58 -12.02 -3.39
C PHE A 83 -12.59 -10.99 -2.83
N LYS A 84 -13.81 -11.41 -2.49
CA LYS A 84 -14.86 -10.53 -1.96
C LYS A 84 -14.45 -9.93 -0.61
N THR A 85 -13.92 -10.77 0.28
CA THR A 85 -13.38 -10.35 1.57
C THR A 85 -12.23 -9.37 1.39
N ALA A 86 -11.25 -9.69 0.53
CA ALA A 86 -10.14 -8.80 0.23
C ALA A 86 -10.61 -7.46 -0.34
N LEU A 87 -11.56 -7.48 -1.28
CA LEU A 87 -12.12 -6.28 -1.90
C LEU A 87 -12.73 -5.32 -0.86
N ASN A 88 -13.52 -5.86 0.08
CA ASN A 88 -14.08 -5.08 1.18
C ASN A 88 -12.99 -4.50 2.11
N LEU A 89 -11.97 -5.31 2.43
CA LEU A 89 -10.87 -4.89 3.30
C LEU A 89 -10.05 -3.75 2.67
N VAL A 90 -9.66 -3.87 1.41
CA VAL A 90 -8.85 -2.83 0.75
C VAL A 90 -9.64 -1.56 0.50
N TYR A 91 -10.94 -1.66 0.24
CA TYR A 91 -11.82 -0.50 0.15
C TYR A 91 -11.90 0.26 1.48
N LYS A 92 -12.16 -0.45 2.58
CA LYS A 92 -12.16 0.14 3.93
C LYS A 92 -10.80 0.71 4.31
N ARG A 93 -9.71 0.01 3.95
CA ARG A 93 -8.36 0.52 4.15
C ARG A 93 -8.14 1.85 3.43
N GLY A 94 -8.58 1.97 2.18
CA GLY A 94 -8.55 3.21 1.42
C GLY A 94 -9.33 4.34 2.11
N LEU A 95 -10.56 4.07 2.54
CA LEU A 95 -11.38 5.04 3.27
C LEU A 95 -10.74 5.50 4.60
N PHE A 96 -10.07 4.60 5.33
CA PHE A 96 -9.36 4.97 6.55
C PHE A 96 -8.13 5.82 6.25
N MET A 97 -7.39 5.50 5.19
CA MET A 97 -6.24 6.30 4.78
C MET A 97 -6.63 7.70 4.32
N GLU A 98 -7.76 7.86 3.63
CA GLU A 98 -8.30 9.17 3.24
C GLU A 98 -8.75 10.04 4.43
N LYS A 99 -9.15 9.39 5.52
CA LYS A 99 -9.59 10.07 6.76
C LYS A 99 -8.46 10.30 7.75
N SER A 100 -7.25 9.77 7.48
CA SER A 100 -6.12 9.97 8.38
C SER A 100 -5.66 11.43 8.35
N ASP A 101 -5.09 11.88 9.47
CA ASP A 101 -4.48 13.20 9.54
C ASP A 101 -3.35 13.34 8.51
N ALA A 102 -3.18 14.55 7.99
CA ALA A 102 -2.12 14.83 7.05
C ALA A 102 -0.73 14.62 7.70
N GLY A 103 0.14 13.94 6.98
CA GLY A 103 1.49 13.63 7.45
C GLY A 103 2.50 13.63 6.32
N SER A 104 3.71 13.21 6.63
CA SER A 104 4.79 13.06 5.66
C SER A 104 5.42 11.68 5.74
N MET A 105 5.92 11.22 4.60
CA MET A 105 6.72 10.01 4.52
C MET A 105 8.08 10.32 3.87
N PHE A 106 9.13 9.72 4.42
CA PHE A 106 10.49 9.89 3.91
C PHE A 106 11.15 8.53 3.68
N ALA A 107 11.75 8.36 2.51
CA ALA A 107 12.60 7.22 2.24
C ALA A 107 14.00 7.48 2.84
N ILE A 108 14.43 6.60 3.74
CA ILE A 108 15.74 6.62 4.37
C ILE A 108 16.59 5.55 3.69
N LEU A 109 17.74 5.96 3.13
CA LEU A 109 18.61 5.07 2.37
C LEU A 109 19.95 4.84 3.10
N ASN A 110 20.38 3.57 3.08
CA ASN A 110 21.70 3.15 3.58
C ASN A 110 21.97 3.51 5.06
N LEU A 111 20.94 3.44 5.90
CA LEU A 111 21.08 3.54 7.35
C LEU A 111 20.55 2.25 8.00
N ASN A 112 21.22 1.80 9.03
CA ASN A 112 20.83 0.62 9.78
C ASN A 112 19.44 0.81 10.40
N ILE A 113 18.62 -0.24 10.37
CA ILE A 113 17.21 -0.17 10.80
C ILE A 113 17.05 0.11 12.29
N GLU A 114 17.93 -0.43 13.13
CA GLU A 114 17.93 -0.20 14.59
C GLU A 114 18.20 1.27 14.89
N THR A 115 19.09 1.92 14.13
CA THR A 115 19.36 3.37 14.22
C THR A 115 18.11 4.16 13.83
N ILE A 116 17.38 3.74 12.79
CA ILE A 116 16.14 4.40 12.36
C ILE A 116 15.06 4.29 13.44
N TYR A 117 14.89 3.11 14.03
CA TYR A 117 13.94 2.92 15.15
C TYR A 117 14.29 3.83 16.33
N SER A 118 15.57 3.84 16.76
CA SER A 118 16.03 4.68 17.87
C SER A 118 15.79 6.17 17.61
N ILE A 119 16.02 6.64 16.39
CA ILE A 119 15.75 8.04 16.00
C ILE A 119 14.25 8.34 16.03
N CYS A 120 13.41 7.44 15.52
CA CYS A 120 11.97 7.62 15.56
C CYS A 120 11.44 7.68 16.99
N ASP A 121 11.93 6.80 17.87
CA ASP A 121 11.57 6.77 19.29
C ASP A 121 11.99 8.06 19.99
N GLU A 122 13.22 8.51 19.80
CA GLU A 122 13.72 9.78 20.36
C GLU A 122 12.87 10.99 19.90
N VAL A 123 12.54 11.05 18.62
CA VAL A 123 11.73 12.15 18.07
C VAL A 123 10.30 12.13 18.62
N ARG A 124 9.71 10.93 18.72
CA ARG A 124 8.38 10.74 19.29
C ARG A 124 8.33 11.22 20.74
N ASP A 125 9.32 10.81 21.55
CA ASP A 125 9.41 11.19 22.96
C ASP A 125 9.68 12.69 23.15
N THR A 126 10.44 13.32 22.23
CA THR A 126 10.76 14.74 22.29
C THR A 126 9.61 15.66 21.90
N LEU A 127 8.82 15.24 20.87
CA LEU A 127 7.77 16.09 20.29
C LEU A 127 6.37 15.75 20.78
N ASP A 128 6.19 14.58 21.41
CA ASP A 128 4.88 13.98 21.69
C ASP A 128 4.02 13.87 20.40
N GLU A 129 4.68 13.55 19.28
CA GLU A 129 4.07 13.41 17.96
C GLU A 129 4.45 12.06 17.34
N ILE A 130 3.56 11.54 16.48
CA ILE A 130 3.75 10.21 15.87
C ILE A 130 4.81 10.25 14.76
N VAL A 131 5.80 9.36 14.85
CA VAL A 131 6.69 8.97 13.75
C VAL A 131 7.17 7.53 13.97
N ALA A 132 7.19 6.75 12.90
CA ALA A 132 7.65 5.36 12.96
C ALA A 132 8.13 4.87 11.58
N PRO A 133 8.95 3.81 11.51
CA PRO A 133 9.15 3.05 10.28
C PRO A 133 7.81 2.47 9.80
N ALA A 134 7.45 2.79 8.55
CA ALA A 134 6.20 2.37 7.92
C ALA A 134 6.39 1.24 6.90
N ASN A 135 7.52 1.26 6.15
CA ASN A 135 7.87 0.23 5.19
C ASN A 135 9.35 -0.15 5.33
N ILE A 136 9.64 -1.43 5.43
CA ILE A 136 10.99 -1.99 5.38
C ILE A 136 11.14 -2.66 4.02
N ASN A 137 11.60 -1.90 3.03
CA ASN A 137 11.63 -2.34 1.64
C ASN A 137 12.83 -3.24 1.33
N SER A 138 13.96 -2.96 1.96
CA SER A 138 15.19 -3.75 1.86
C SER A 138 16.13 -3.42 3.01
N ALA A 139 17.27 -4.10 3.10
CA ALA A 139 18.32 -3.77 4.05
C ALA A 139 18.82 -2.31 3.93
N ASN A 140 18.66 -1.70 2.75
CA ASN A 140 19.18 -0.38 2.42
C ASN A 140 18.07 0.68 2.23
N GLN A 141 16.81 0.34 2.42
CA GLN A 141 15.70 1.29 2.24
C GLN A 141 14.59 1.03 3.25
N VAL A 142 14.36 2.00 4.11
CA VAL A 142 13.25 2.07 5.04
C VAL A 142 12.48 3.36 4.81
N VAL A 143 11.15 3.29 4.81
CA VAL A 143 10.30 4.48 4.77
C VAL A 143 9.80 4.76 6.18
N ILE A 144 10.01 5.98 6.66
CA ILE A 144 9.40 6.48 7.90
C ILE A 144 8.18 7.33 7.57
N ALA A 145 7.16 7.29 8.44
CA ALA A 145 5.93 8.05 8.32
C ALA A 145 5.54 8.65 9.67
N GLY A 146 4.88 9.81 9.64
CA GLY A 146 4.40 10.47 10.85
C GLY A 146 3.81 11.85 10.56
N SER A 147 3.56 12.61 11.61
CA SER A 147 3.21 14.02 11.47
C SER A 147 4.27 14.77 10.66
N HIS A 148 3.89 15.85 10.00
CA HIS A 148 4.83 16.61 9.16
C HIS A 148 6.10 16.98 9.91
N LYS A 149 5.96 17.45 11.15
CA LYS A 149 7.07 17.92 11.98
C LYS A 149 7.95 16.78 12.48
N ALA A 150 7.34 15.71 13.00
CA ALA A 150 8.09 14.58 13.53
C ALA A 150 8.81 13.80 12.43
N ALA A 151 8.15 13.54 11.30
CA ALA A 151 8.76 12.86 10.16
C ALA A 151 9.91 13.67 9.55
N ALA A 152 9.78 15.00 9.44
CA ALA A 152 10.85 15.86 8.96
C ALA A 152 12.06 15.85 9.91
N LEU A 153 11.83 15.98 11.22
CA LEU A 153 12.91 15.95 12.22
C LEU A 153 13.62 14.60 12.23
N ALA A 154 12.88 13.49 12.19
CA ALA A 154 13.45 12.15 12.12
C ALA A 154 14.29 11.96 10.84
N SER A 155 13.81 12.45 9.68
CA SER A 155 14.55 12.43 8.42
C SER A 155 15.88 13.19 8.53
N GLU A 156 15.89 14.39 9.12
CA GLU A 156 17.13 15.17 9.32
C GLU A 156 18.09 14.47 10.28
N LYS A 157 17.59 13.88 11.39
CA LYS A 157 18.44 13.09 12.30
C LYS A 157 19.02 11.85 11.60
N CYS A 158 18.26 11.19 10.74
CA CYS A 158 18.78 10.08 9.92
C CYS A 158 19.90 10.53 8.99
N LYS A 159 19.82 11.72 8.37
CA LYS A 159 20.94 12.28 7.57
C LYS A 159 22.18 12.50 8.43
N VAL A 160 22.03 13.10 9.59
CA VAL A 160 23.16 13.32 10.53
C VAL A 160 23.78 11.99 10.96
N ALA A 161 22.96 10.94 11.13
CA ALA A 161 23.43 9.58 11.46
C ALA A 161 24.06 8.83 10.27
N GLY A 162 24.12 9.42 9.08
CA GLY A 162 24.82 8.87 7.91
C GLY A 162 23.93 8.28 6.82
N ALA A 163 22.61 8.54 6.84
CA ALA A 163 21.75 8.17 5.71
C ALA A 163 22.21 8.88 4.42
N ASN A 164 22.34 8.14 3.32
CA ASN A 164 22.86 8.69 2.06
C ASN A 164 21.87 9.60 1.34
N ALA A 165 20.59 9.33 1.49
CA ALA A 165 19.52 10.15 0.93
C ALA A 165 18.27 10.04 1.81
N THR A 166 17.51 11.14 1.85
CA THR A 166 16.16 11.18 2.41
C THR A 166 15.31 11.95 1.41
N GLY A 167 14.25 11.34 0.94
CA GLY A 167 13.35 11.93 -0.05
C GLY A 167 11.92 11.96 0.48
N ILE A 168 11.21 13.08 0.29
CA ILE A 168 9.78 13.15 0.54
C ILE A 168 9.06 12.26 -0.47
N LEU A 169 8.27 11.31 0.00
CA LEU A 169 7.35 10.57 -0.83
C LEU A 169 6.05 11.37 -0.92
N LYS A 170 5.72 11.84 -2.12
CA LYS A 170 4.43 12.48 -2.38
C LYS A 170 3.41 11.37 -2.62
N PHE A 171 2.38 11.33 -1.81
CA PHE A 171 1.17 10.56 -2.06
C PHE A 171 0.13 11.54 -2.59
N GLY A 172 -0.34 11.24 -3.80
CA GLY A 172 -1.44 11.98 -4.41
C GLY A 172 -2.77 11.54 -3.82
#